data_b1ea4036dfbde35d42a632ccc1419a8a
#
_entry.id   b1ea4036dfbde35d42a632ccc1419a8a
#
_cell.length_a   1.000
_cell.length_b   1.000
_cell.length_c   1.000
_cell.angle_alpha   90.00
_cell.angle_beta   90.00
_cell.angle_gamma   90.00
#
_symmetry.space_group_name_H-M   'P 1'
#
loop_
_entity.id
_entity.type
_entity.pdbx_description
1 polymer ?
#
loop_
_entity_poly.entity_id
_entity_poly.type
_entity_poly.pdbx_seq_one_letter_code
_entity_poly.pdbx_strand_id
1 'polypeptide(L)'
;MARVGIVGGGAFGTAMACVLRRADHEVLLWAREPEVVAAIDGEGVNTLFLPDVPIAAGIRATNDLDETVRGRDFLLTAVPAQHLREVTGRMRAGLREGTPVVSCSKGIERGSHALMPEVLAETLPQAVVAVLSGPSFAREIASDLPCGVVLACADAAIGAYLARQISSTRFCIHRSDDVTGAAVGGVMKNVISIASGIAAGRRLGENARATLITLGLEEEIRFGVAKGAQPATFLGLAGLGDLMLTANSLASRNTSLGVALGEGRRLPDVLAERRQVTEGAFSVEGVAALARSLGVDMPITRALDAVLNHGCELDTEIARWMARVPGAAA
;
A
#
# COMPACT_ATOMS: atom_id res chain seq x y z
N MET A 1 24.70 1.01 12.41
CA MET A 1 24.31 -0.32 11.91
C MET A 1 23.26 -0.89 12.83
N ALA A 2 22.09 -1.22 12.32
CA ALA A 2 20.95 -1.80 13.05
C ALA A 2 20.67 -3.21 12.53
N ARG A 3 20.02 -4.05 13.34
CA ARG A 3 19.51 -5.36 12.95
C ARG A 3 18.03 -5.21 12.60
N VAL A 4 17.69 -5.40 11.33
CA VAL A 4 16.36 -5.15 10.81
C VAL A 4 15.73 -6.44 10.32
N GLY A 5 14.49 -6.70 10.74
CA GLY A 5 13.67 -7.76 10.20
C GLY A 5 12.64 -7.20 9.21
N ILE A 6 12.49 -7.84 8.07
CA ILE A 6 11.45 -7.51 7.09
C ILE A 6 10.52 -8.71 6.97
N VAL A 7 9.25 -8.49 7.26
CA VAL A 7 8.22 -9.52 7.18
C VAL A 7 7.41 -9.34 5.92
N GLY A 8 7.69 -10.19 4.92
CA GLY A 8 7.05 -10.19 3.61
C GLY A 8 8.04 -10.11 2.45
N GLY A 9 8.36 -11.26 1.85
CA GLY A 9 9.29 -11.43 0.71
C GLY A 9 8.71 -11.05 -0.66
N GLY A 10 7.64 -10.23 -0.69
CA GLY A 10 7.11 -9.67 -1.93
C GLY A 10 8.01 -8.60 -2.55
N ALA A 11 7.60 -8.05 -3.69
CA ALA A 11 8.38 -7.02 -4.41
C ALA A 11 8.77 -5.84 -3.51
N PHE A 12 7.84 -5.31 -2.71
CA PHE A 12 8.11 -4.15 -1.87
C PHE A 12 9.03 -4.47 -0.69
N GLY A 13 8.82 -5.60 -0.01
CA GLY A 13 9.71 -6.02 1.09
C GLY A 13 11.14 -6.26 0.60
N THR A 14 11.31 -6.88 -0.58
CA THR A 14 12.61 -7.04 -1.24
C THR A 14 13.25 -5.69 -1.57
N ALA A 15 12.49 -4.75 -2.10
CA ALA A 15 12.99 -3.40 -2.39
C ALA A 15 13.45 -2.67 -1.12
N MET A 16 12.69 -2.77 -0.02
CA MET A 16 13.08 -2.19 1.27
C MET A 16 14.30 -2.89 1.88
N ALA A 17 14.47 -4.19 1.65
CA ALA A 17 15.68 -4.90 2.04
C ALA A 17 16.91 -4.31 1.33
N CYS A 18 16.80 -3.96 0.05
CA CYS A 18 17.85 -3.28 -0.71
C CYS A 18 18.17 -1.89 -0.13
N VAL A 19 17.14 -1.09 0.19
CA VAL A 19 17.32 0.24 0.82
C VAL A 19 18.10 0.12 2.12
N LEU A 20 17.65 -0.76 3.02
CA LEU A 20 18.25 -0.93 4.33
C LEU A 20 19.67 -1.52 4.26
N ARG A 21 19.90 -2.43 3.33
CA ARG A 21 21.23 -3.00 3.14
C ARG A 21 22.22 -1.97 2.58
N ARG A 22 21.78 -1.07 1.68
CA ARG A 22 22.60 0.07 1.20
C ARG A 22 22.88 1.10 2.30
N ALA A 23 22.04 1.15 3.33
CA ALA A 23 22.27 1.94 4.54
C ALA A 23 23.12 1.20 5.59
N ASP A 24 23.83 0.14 5.21
CA ASP A 24 24.73 -0.67 6.05
C ASP A 24 24.06 -1.36 7.25
N HIS A 25 22.78 -1.73 7.13
CA HIS A 25 22.09 -2.52 8.14
C HIS A 25 22.24 -4.03 7.91
N GLU A 26 22.16 -4.81 8.99
CA GLU A 26 21.96 -6.26 8.93
C GLU A 26 20.48 -6.52 8.66
N VAL A 27 20.18 -7.13 7.51
CA VAL A 27 18.81 -7.35 7.03
C VAL A 27 18.51 -8.84 6.96
N LEU A 28 17.42 -9.25 7.62
CA LEU A 28 16.82 -10.57 7.49
C LEU A 28 15.41 -10.42 6.92
N LEU A 29 15.16 -11.04 5.77
CA LEU A 29 13.89 -11.00 5.07
C LEU A 29 13.13 -12.32 5.25
N TRP A 30 11.95 -12.26 5.85
CA TRP A 30 11.05 -13.40 5.89
C TRP A 30 10.21 -13.48 4.62
N ALA A 31 10.23 -14.62 3.95
CA ALA A 31 9.31 -14.96 2.88
C ALA A 31 8.56 -16.24 3.23
N ARG A 32 7.28 -16.31 2.82
CA ARG A 32 6.48 -17.51 3.00
C ARG A 32 6.90 -18.61 2.03
N GLU A 33 7.26 -18.22 0.83
CA GLU A 33 7.60 -19.08 -0.30
C GLU A 33 9.08 -19.55 -0.18
N PRO A 34 9.36 -20.87 -0.04
CA PRO A 34 10.74 -21.37 0.04
C PRO A 34 11.59 -21.07 -1.18
N GLU A 35 10.97 -21.04 -2.37
CA GLU A 35 11.65 -20.69 -3.61
C GLU A 35 12.15 -19.25 -3.65
N VAL A 36 11.46 -18.31 -2.97
CA VAL A 36 11.92 -16.93 -2.82
C VAL A 36 13.17 -16.88 -1.95
N VAL A 37 13.18 -17.63 -0.84
CA VAL A 37 14.34 -17.71 0.06
C VAL A 37 15.55 -18.29 -0.70
N ALA A 38 15.36 -19.40 -1.39
CA ALA A 38 16.43 -20.04 -2.16
C ALA A 38 17.00 -19.13 -3.25
N ALA A 39 16.16 -18.40 -3.98
CA ALA A 39 16.58 -17.49 -5.04
C ALA A 39 17.34 -16.26 -4.47
N ILE A 40 16.90 -15.71 -3.36
CA ILE A 40 17.56 -14.57 -2.71
C ILE A 40 18.93 -14.97 -2.18
N ASP A 41 19.04 -16.08 -1.44
CA ASP A 41 20.29 -16.52 -0.81
C ASP A 41 21.27 -17.11 -1.83
N GLY A 42 20.78 -17.79 -2.89
CA GLY A 42 21.63 -18.45 -3.89
C GLY A 42 22.00 -17.58 -5.09
N GLU A 43 21.05 -16.81 -5.60
CA GLU A 43 21.20 -16.09 -6.88
C GLU A 43 21.23 -14.57 -6.73
N GLY A 44 20.90 -14.03 -5.55
CA GLY A 44 20.81 -12.59 -5.33
C GLY A 44 19.67 -11.92 -6.11
N VAL A 45 18.57 -12.64 -6.34
CA VAL A 45 17.38 -12.14 -7.06
C VAL A 45 16.10 -12.65 -6.38
N ASN A 46 15.00 -11.92 -6.54
CA ASN A 46 13.67 -12.43 -6.21
C ASN A 46 12.92 -12.74 -7.50
N THR A 47 13.13 -13.95 -8.00
CA THR A 47 12.62 -14.38 -9.31
C THR A 47 11.09 -14.37 -9.41
N LEU A 48 10.39 -14.55 -8.28
CA LEU A 48 8.93 -14.64 -8.26
C LEU A 48 8.25 -13.26 -8.25
N PHE A 49 8.74 -12.32 -7.42
CA PHE A 49 8.06 -11.06 -7.16
C PHE A 49 8.77 -9.81 -7.69
N LEU A 50 10.09 -9.92 -7.94
CA LEU A 50 10.89 -8.81 -8.46
C LEU A 50 11.93 -9.33 -9.48
N PRO A 51 11.47 -9.99 -10.56
CA PRO A 51 12.36 -10.58 -11.55
C PRO A 51 13.23 -9.50 -12.21
N ASP A 52 14.39 -9.91 -12.69
CA ASP A 52 15.35 -9.08 -13.45
C ASP A 52 15.93 -7.88 -12.68
N VAL A 53 15.75 -7.83 -11.36
CA VAL A 53 16.35 -6.80 -10.52
C VAL A 53 17.35 -7.45 -9.56
N PRO A 54 18.66 -7.22 -9.72
CA PRO A 54 19.64 -7.66 -8.75
C PRO A 54 19.38 -7.05 -7.39
N ILE A 55 19.38 -7.83 -6.34
CA ILE A 55 19.23 -7.32 -4.98
C ILE A 55 20.59 -7.05 -4.35
N ALA A 56 20.62 -6.15 -3.37
CA ALA A 56 21.86 -5.78 -2.69
C ALA A 56 22.51 -6.98 -2.00
N ALA A 57 23.80 -7.16 -2.19
CA ALA A 57 24.55 -8.25 -1.57
C ALA A 57 24.49 -8.19 -0.03
N GLY A 58 24.44 -9.38 0.60
CA GLY A 58 24.39 -9.53 2.05
C GLY A 58 22.99 -9.40 2.68
N ILE A 59 21.94 -9.39 1.87
CA ILE A 59 20.58 -9.66 2.35
C ILE A 59 20.49 -11.18 2.55
N ARG A 60 19.99 -11.60 3.73
CA ARG A 60 19.65 -12.98 4.02
C ARG A 60 18.13 -13.14 3.99
N ALA A 61 17.66 -14.27 3.50
CA ALA A 61 16.25 -14.62 3.54
C ALA A 61 16.00 -15.86 4.40
N THR A 62 14.80 -16.01 4.93
CA THR A 62 14.40 -17.16 5.76
C THR A 62 12.90 -17.42 5.66
N ASN A 63 12.50 -18.67 5.88
CA ASN A 63 11.09 -19.03 6.12
C ASN A 63 10.73 -19.01 7.62
N ASP A 64 11.72 -18.78 8.51
CA ASP A 64 11.51 -18.71 9.95
C ASP A 64 11.12 -17.28 10.36
N LEU A 65 9.83 -17.12 10.70
CA LEU A 65 9.28 -15.84 11.16
C LEU A 65 9.86 -15.44 12.52
N ASP A 66 10.06 -16.38 13.42
CA ASP A 66 10.58 -16.14 14.77
C ASP A 66 12.03 -15.63 14.71
N GLU A 67 12.87 -16.24 13.85
CA GLU A 67 14.23 -15.74 13.58
C GLU A 67 14.21 -14.30 13.08
N THR A 68 13.24 -13.97 12.21
CA THR A 68 13.12 -12.62 11.62
C THR A 68 12.71 -11.57 12.63
N VAL A 69 11.92 -11.93 13.65
CA VAL A 69 11.36 -10.99 14.63
C VAL A 69 12.29 -10.81 15.85
N ARG A 70 12.89 -11.87 16.35
CA ARG A 70 13.63 -11.86 17.61
C ARG A 70 14.88 -10.97 17.57
N GLY A 71 15.00 -10.10 18.56
CA GLY A 71 16.21 -9.29 18.78
C GLY A 71 16.48 -8.25 17.71
N ARG A 72 15.49 -7.82 16.94
CA ARG A 72 15.62 -6.72 15.98
C ARG A 72 15.49 -5.37 16.65
N ASP A 73 16.14 -4.38 16.06
CA ASP A 73 16.08 -2.99 16.51
C ASP A 73 14.80 -2.32 16.01
N PHE A 74 14.33 -2.71 14.82
CA PHE A 74 13.00 -2.40 14.30
C PHE A 74 12.60 -3.40 13.22
N LEU A 75 11.30 -3.42 12.87
CA LEU A 75 10.73 -4.31 11.87
C LEU A 75 9.98 -3.51 10.79
N LEU A 76 9.98 -4.05 9.56
CA LEU A 76 9.05 -3.62 8.50
C LEU A 76 8.09 -4.77 8.20
N THR A 77 6.79 -4.45 8.04
CA THR A 77 5.80 -5.41 7.55
C THR A 77 5.37 -5.02 6.13
N ALA A 78 5.60 -5.91 5.17
CA ALA A 78 5.23 -5.75 3.76
C ALA A 78 4.35 -6.92 3.28
N VAL A 79 3.49 -7.39 4.18
CA VAL A 79 2.53 -8.48 3.96
C VAL A 79 1.28 -7.91 3.30
N PRO A 80 0.62 -8.64 2.37
CA PRO A 80 -0.67 -8.21 1.86
C PRO A 80 -1.69 -7.98 2.98
N ALA A 81 -2.53 -6.94 2.84
CA ALA A 81 -3.42 -6.45 3.89
C ALA A 81 -4.27 -7.56 4.53
N GLN A 82 -4.81 -8.49 3.72
CA GLN A 82 -5.69 -9.56 4.18
C GLN A 82 -4.98 -10.67 4.99
N HIS A 83 -3.63 -10.68 5.00
CA HIS A 83 -2.83 -11.64 5.76
C HIS A 83 -2.09 -10.99 6.94
N LEU A 84 -2.20 -9.66 7.10
CA LEU A 84 -1.42 -8.93 8.08
C LEU A 84 -1.74 -9.42 9.51
N ARG A 85 -3.01 -9.53 9.87
CA ARG A 85 -3.45 -9.98 11.21
C ARG A 85 -2.89 -11.34 11.59
N GLU A 86 -3.03 -12.31 10.70
CA GLU A 86 -2.52 -13.66 10.93
C GLU A 86 -1.02 -13.67 11.17
N VAL A 87 -0.28 -13.02 10.27
CA VAL A 87 1.19 -13.03 10.32
C VAL A 87 1.69 -12.28 11.55
N THR A 88 1.14 -11.10 11.84
CA THR A 88 1.58 -10.29 12.99
C THR A 88 1.15 -10.89 14.32
N GLY A 89 0.02 -11.60 14.39
CA GLY A 89 -0.37 -12.39 15.55
C GLY A 89 0.68 -13.43 15.94
N ARG A 90 1.32 -14.07 14.94
CA ARG A 90 2.43 -15.01 15.16
C ARG A 90 3.72 -14.34 15.64
N MET A 91 3.94 -13.06 15.29
CA MET A 91 5.12 -12.29 15.69
C MET A 91 5.10 -11.91 17.18
N ARG A 92 3.91 -11.87 17.80
CA ARG A 92 3.69 -11.31 19.14
C ARG A 92 4.63 -11.85 20.21
N ALA A 93 4.83 -13.18 20.26
CA ALA A 93 5.65 -13.84 21.26
C ALA A 93 7.16 -13.53 21.14
N GLY A 94 7.63 -13.20 19.92
CA GLY A 94 9.03 -12.90 19.66
C GLY A 94 9.38 -11.40 19.75
N LEU A 95 8.37 -10.53 19.79
CA LEU A 95 8.55 -9.08 19.75
C LEU A 95 8.79 -8.51 21.16
N ARG A 96 9.84 -7.71 21.34
CA ARG A 96 10.12 -7.00 22.59
C ARG A 96 9.23 -5.77 22.74
N GLU A 97 8.94 -5.39 23.98
CA GLU A 97 8.26 -4.14 24.33
C GLU A 97 8.96 -2.93 23.72
N GLY A 98 8.20 -1.99 23.16
CA GLY A 98 8.69 -0.77 22.55
C GLY A 98 9.39 -0.95 21.21
N THR A 99 9.46 -2.17 20.63
CA THR A 99 10.07 -2.36 19.30
C THR A 99 9.26 -1.64 18.23
N PRO A 100 9.90 -0.76 17.42
CA PRO A 100 9.21 -0.10 16.31
C PRO A 100 8.84 -1.10 15.20
N VAL A 101 7.58 -1.02 14.73
CA VAL A 101 7.08 -1.83 13.61
C VAL A 101 6.49 -0.88 12.55
N VAL A 102 7.13 -0.85 11.39
CA VAL A 102 6.74 0.01 10.26
C VAL A 102 5.83 -0.76 9.32
N SER A 103 4.57 -0.35 9.23
CA SER A 103 3.65 -0.89 8.22
C SER A 103 3.95 -0.31 6.84
N CYS A 104 4.23 -1.18 5.89
CA CYS A 104 4.32 -0.86 4.47
C CYS A 104 3.09 -1.38 3.68
N SER A 105 2.18 -2.07 4.37
CA SER A 105 0.97 -2.63 3.77
C SER A 105 -0.05 -1.54 3.50
N LYS A 106 -0.63 -1.55 2.30
CA LYS A 106 -1.57 -0.52 1.81
C LYS A 106 -2.92 -1.16 1.50
N GLY A 107 -3.80 -1.20 2.47
CA GLY A 107 -5.11 -1.82 2.35
C GLY A 107 -5.98 -1.62 3.59
N ILE A 108 -7.17 -2.20 3.55
CA ILE A 108 -8.12 -2.28 4.65
C ILE A 108 -8.50 -3.74 4.85
N GLU A 109 -8.59 -4.19 6.09
CA GLU A 109 -8.93 -5.58 6.41
C GLU A 109 -10.39 -5.87 6.13
N ARG A 110 -10.69 -6.99 5.48
CA ARG A 110 -12.07 -7.46 5.29
C ARG A 110 -12.69 -7.85 6.63
N GLY A 111 -13.98 -7.62 6.77
CA GLY A 111 -14.74 -7.96 7.98
C GLY A 111 -14.63 -6.92 9.08
N SER A 112 -13.43 -6.62 9.58
CA SER A 112 -13.23 -5.59 10.61
C SER A 112 -13.25 -4.16 10.05
N HIS A 113 -12.91 -3.99 8.77
CA HIS A 113 -12.67 -2.72 8.10
C HIS A 113 -11.58 -1.87 8.80
N ALA A 114 -10.65 -2.52 9.49
CA ALA A 114 -9.53 -1.88 10.15
C ALA A 114 -8.44 -1.48 9.14
N LEU A 115 -7.87 -0.30 9.33
CA LEU A 115 -6.65 0.11 8.64
C LEU A 115 -5.46 -0.69 9.16
N MET A 116 -4.41 -0.82 8.36
CA MET A 116 -3.27 -1.66 8.73
C MET A 116 -2.57 -1.26 10.04
N PRO A 117 -2.39 0.02 10.40
CA PRO A 117 -1.88 0.38 11.72
C PRO A 117 -2.84 0.01 12.87
N GLU A 118 -4.15 0.01 12.64
CA GLU A 118 -5.14 -0.46 13.63
C GLU A 118 -5.00 -1.98 13.86
N VAL A 119 -4.84 -2.74 12.79
CA VAL A 119 -4.55 -4.20 12.88
C VAL A 119 -3.25 -4.46 13.65
N LEU A 120 -2.20 -3.68 13.39
CA LEU A 120 -0.93 -3.81 14.13
C LEU A 120 -1.09 -3.47 15.63
N ALA A 121 -1.84 -2.43 15.96
CA ALA A 121 -2.09 -2.05 17.35
C ALA A 121 -2.85 -3.16 18.13
N GLU A 122 -3.76 -3.87 17.47
CA GLU A 122 -4.48 -5.00 18.08
C GLU A 122 -3.62 -6.26 18.21
N THR A 123 -2.82 -6.59 17.20
CA THR A 123 -2.04 -7.84 17.18
C THR A 123 -0.71 -7.73 17.89
N LEU A 124 -0.10 -6.54 17.90
CA LEU A 124 1.20 -6.23 18.52
C LEU A 124 1.08 -5.03 19.46
N PRO A 125 0.28 -5.11 20.55
CA PRO A 125 0.04 -3.96 21.43
C PRO A 125 1.31 -3.44 22.13
N GLN A 126 2.38 -4.23 22.17
CA GLN A 126 3.69 -3.85 22.69
C GLN A 126 4.55 -3.09 21.69
N ALA A 127 4.14 -2.98 20.41
CA ALA A 127 4.91 -2.30 19.38
C ALA A 127 4.68 -0.79 19.35
N VAL A 128 5.69 -0.04 18.91
CA VAL A 128 5.47 1.35 18.45
C VAL A 128 5.20 1.30 16.95
N VAL A 129 3.93 1.56 16.57
CA VAL A 129 3.49 1.45 15.18
C VAL A 129 3.85 2.71 14.41
N ALA A 130 4.47 2.53 13.24
CA ALA A 130 4.68 3.55 12.23
C ALA A 130 4.13 3.09 10.86
N VAL A 131 3.91 4.02 9.95
CA VAL A 131 3.45 3.76 8.57
C VAL A 131 4.42 4.36 7.58
N LEU A 132 4.81 3.58 6.56
CA LEU A 132 5.56 4.05 5.40
C LEU A 132 4.63 4.12 4.20
N SER A 133 4.41 5.30 3.63
CA SER A 133 3.51 5.52 2.49
C SER A 133 4.07 6.59 1.56
N GLY A 134 3.62 6.61 0.30
CA GLY A 134 4.06 7.57 -0.70
C GLY A 134 4.40 6.90 -2.04
N PRO A 135 4.79 7.68 -3.05
CA PRO A 135 5.10 7.19 -4.40
C PRO A 135 6.33 6.26 -4.37
N SER A 136 6.13 4.97 -4.61
CA SER A 136 7.15 3.97 -4.29
C SER A 136 7.00 2.67 -5.10
N PHE A 137 7.30 2.69 -6.38
CA PHE A 137 7.37 1.44 -7.15
C PHE A 137 8.58 0.61 -6.74
N ALA A 138 8.33 -0.64 -6.35
CA ALA A 138 9.34 -1.54 -5.81
C ALA A 138 10.54 -1.75 -6.75
N ARG A 139 10.30 -1.87 -8.07
CA ARG A 139 11.38 -2.02 -9.06
C ARG A 139 12.31 -0.81 -9.09
N GLU A 140 11.77 0.38 -9.04
CA GLU A 140 12.55 1.63 -9.04
C GLU A 140 13.39 1.76 -7.77
N ILE A 141 12.79 1.50 -6.61
CA ILE A 141 13.49 1.53 -5.31
C ILE A 141 14.62 0.49 -5.27
N ALA A 142 14.34 -0.72 -5.70
CA ALA A 142 15.35 -1.78 -5.72
C ALA A 142 16.51 -1.45 -6.69
N SER A 143 16.22 -0.76 -7.79
CA SER A 143 17.19 -0.24 -8.76
C SER A 143 17.89 1.05 -8.32
N ASP A 144 17.69 1.49 -7.07
CA ASP A 144 18.31 2.70 -6.50
C ASP A 144 17.93 4.01 -7.21
N LEU A 145 16.74 4.06 -7.80
CA LEU A 145 16.22 5.32 -8.35
C LEU A 145 15.70 6.22 -7.22
N PRO A 146 15.78 7.56 -7.39
CA PRO A 146 15.33 8.50 -6.37
C PRO A 146 13.85 8.31 -6.00
N CYS A 147 13.56 8.26 -4.70
CA CYS A 147 12.22 8.08 -4.16
C CYS A 147 12.04 8.93 -2.90
N GLY A 148 10.90 9.59 -2.77
CA GLY A 148 10.50 10.32 -1.57
C GLY A 148 9.21 9.74 -1.00
N VAL A 149 9.22 9.39 0.30
CA VAL A 149 8.07 8.80 0.98
C VAL A 149 7.83 9.44 2.35
N VAL A 150 6.65 9.23 2.92
CA VAL A 150 6.31 9.64 4.28
C VAL A 150 6.54 8.47 5.23
N LEU A 151 7.20 8.74 6.35
CA LEU A 151 7.20 7.90 7.54
C LEU A 151 6.35 8.61 8.59
N ALA A 152 5.17 8.07 8.86
CA ALA A 152 4.25 8.58 9.88
C ALA A 152 4.39 7.76 11.17
N CYS A 153 4.64 8.45 12.29
CA CYS A 153 4.76 7.86 13.62
C CYS A 153 4.30 8.87 14.66
N ALA A 154 3.36 8.47 15.54
CA ALA A 154 2.86 9.34 16.61
C ALA A 154 3.96 9.68 17.65
N ASP A 155 4.90 8.75 17.90
CA ASP A 155 6.07 9.03 18.71
C ASP A 155 7.14 9.75 17.88
N ALA A 156 7.36 11.03 18.18
CA ALA A 156 8.29 11.88 17.45
C ALA A 156 9.76 11.43 17.54
N ALA A 157 10.17 10.81 18.66
CA ALA A 157 11.54 10.34 18.87
C ALA A 157 11.78 9.06 18.07
N ILE A 158 10.86 8.13 18.10
CA ILE A 158 10.89 6.90 17.29
C ILE A 158 10.78 7.24 15.81
N GLY A 159 9.89 8.15 15.41
CA GLY A 159 9.79 8.63 14.03
C GLY A 159 11.10 9.24 13.52
N ALA A 160 11.76 10.04 14.34
CA ALA A 160 13.08 10.61 14.01
C ALA A 160 14.19 9.54 13.95
N TYR A 161 14.17 8.56 14.85
CA TYR A 161 15.08 7.42 14.80
C TYR A 161 14.89 6.62 13.51
N LEU A 162 13.69 6.17 13.21
CA LEU A 162 13.40 5.38 12.01
C LEU A 162 13.76 6.14 10.72
N ALA A 163 13.42 7.44 10.64
CA ALA A 163 13.78 8.25 9.49
C ALA A 163 15.29 8.28 9.25
N ARG A 164 16.10 8.43 10.30
CA ARG A 164 17.56 8.38 10.18
C ARG A 164 18.10 7.02 9.75
N GLN A 165 17.46 5.92 10.21
CA GLN A 165 17.89 4.57 9.84
C GLN A 165 17.53 4.22 8.39
N ILE A 166 16.40 4.70 7.89
CA ILE A 166 15.87 4.30 6.57
C ILE A 166 16.31 5.25 5.45
N SER A 167 16.49 6.54 5.75
CA SER A 167 16.86 7.54 4.74
C SER A 167 18.24 7.29 4.11
N SER A 168 18.31 7.58 2.83
CA SER A 168 19.59 7.70 2.08
C SER A 168 19.51 8.90 1.14
N THR A 169 20.55 9.15 0.37
CA THR A 169 20.58 10.22 -0.66
C THR A 169 19.56 9.95 -1.79
N ARG A 170 19.14 8.71 -1.96
CA ARG A 170 18.19 8.30 -2.99
C ARG A 170 16.83 7.87 -2.45
N PHE A 171 16.73 7.55 -1.15
CA PHE A 171 15.46 7.21 -0.49
C PHE A 171 15.18 8.21 0.62
N CYS A 172 14.43 9.27 0.29
CA CYS A 172 14.18 10.38 1.19
C CYS A 172 12.95 10.14 2.06
N ILE A 173 13.10 10.27 3.38
CA ILE A 173 11.99 10.15 4.33
C ILE A 173 11.51 11.55 4.75
N HIS A 174 10.23 11.83 4.50
CA HIS A 174 9.51 12.95 5.09
C HIS A 174 8.74 12.46 6.32
N ARG A 175 8.98 13.07 7.48
CA ARG A 175 8.32 12.66 8.72
C ARG A 175 6.94 13.30 8.86
N SER A 176 6.01 12.54 9.45
CA SER A 176 4.68 12.99 9.85
C SER A 176 4.30 12.35 11.18
N ASP A 177 3.38 12.93 11.91
CA ASP A 177 2.70 12.35 13.08
C ASP A 177 1.34 11.74 12.69
N ASP A 178 0.83 12.03 11.50
CA ASP A 178 -0.48 11.57 11.02
C ASP A 178 -0.41 10.14 10.45
N VAL A 179 -0.39 9.16 11.36
CA VAL A 179 -0.40 7.73 11.02
C VAL A 179 -1.66 7.33 10.25
N THR A 180 -2.81 7.89 10.64
CA THR A 180 -4.10 7.62 10.00
C THR A 180 -4.13 8.15 8.57
N GLY A 181 -3.70 9.39 8.34
CA GLY A 181 -3.68 9.98 7.00
C GLY A 181 -2.74 9.24 6.05
N ALA A 182 -1.54 8.87 6.51
CA ALA A 182 -0.61 8.09 5.72
C ALA A 182 -1.15 6.70 5.33
N ALA A 183 -1.92 6.06 6.24
CA ALA A 183 -2.56 4.77 5.97
C ALA A 183 -3.73 4.93 5.00
N VAL A 184 -4.60 5.92 5.19
CA VAL A 184 -5.76 6.20 4.32
C VAL A 184 -5.30 6.52 2.90
N GLY A 185 -4.29 7.38 2.72
CA GLY A 185 -3.74 7.69 1.39
C GLY A 185 -3.29 6.43 0.67
N GLY A 186 -2.57 5.55 1.38
CA GLY A 186 -2.12 4.26 0.83
C GLY A 186 -3.26 3.33 0.39
N VAL A 187 -4.42 3.38 1.05
CA VAL A 187 -5.62 2.61 0.67
C VAL A 187 -6.33 3.27 -0.50
N MET A 188 -6.66 4.55 -0.37
CA MET A 188 -7.51 5.27 -1.31
C MET A 188 -6.90 5.42 -2.69
N LYS A 189 -5.59 5.63 -2.79
CA LYS A 189 -4.91 5.64 -4.08
C LYS A 189 -5.15 4.37 -4.90
N ASN A 190 -5.27 3.21 -4.24
CA ASN A 190 -5.51 1.93 -4.92
C ASN A 190 -6.93 1.87 -5.50
N VAL A 191 -7.91 2.38 -4.75
CA VAL A 191 -9.32 2.47 -5.17
C VAL A 191 -9.46 3.42 -6.35
N ILE A 192 -8.94 4.66 -6.21
CA ILE A 192 -9.05 5.69 -7.24
C ILE A 192 -8.30 5.29 -8.52
N SER A 193 -7.18 4.56 -8.39
CA SER A 193 -6.43 4.07 -9.54
C SER A 193 -7.19 3.04 -10.36
N ILE A 194 -8.03 2.20 -9.76
CA ILE A 194 -8.92 1.31 -10.52
C ILE A 194 -9.91 2.15 -11.35
N ALA A 195 -10.53 3.16 -10.74
CA ALA A 195 -11.46 4.04 -11.45
C ALA A 195 -10.78 4.80 -12.61
N SER A 196 -9.56 5.34 -12.39
CA SER A 196 -8.76 5.95 -13.44
C SER A 196 -8.42 4.98 -14.58
N GLY A 197 -8.11 3.73 -14.22
CA GLY A 197 -7.87 2.66 -15.20
C GLY A 197 -9.13 2.33 -16.03
N ILE A 198 -10.30 2.25 -15.38
CA ILE A 198 -11.58 2.04 -16.08
C ILE A 198 -11.83 3.15 -17.11
N ALA A 199 -11.62 4.41 -16.72
CA ALA A 199 -11.77 5.53 -17.63
C ALA A 199 -10.82 5.45 -18.83
N ALA A 200 -9.59 4.99 -18.61
CA ALA A 200 -8.62 4.75 -19.69
C ALA A 200 -9.06 3.60 -20.61
N GLY A 201 -9.48 2.46 -20.07
CA GLY A 201 -9.98 1.30 -20.84
C GLY A 201 -11.25 1.60 -21.64
N ARG A 202 -12.15 2.44 -21.09
CA ARG A 202 -13.32 2.98 -21.80
C ARG A 202 -13.00 4.11 -22.79
N ARG A 203 -11.74 4.55 -22.87
CA ARG A 203 -11.29 5.66 -23.76
C ARG A 203 -12.06 6.96 -23.53
N LEU A 204 -12.37 7.29 -22.28
CA LEU A 204 -13.10 8.52 -21.92
C LEU A 204 -12.27 9.80 -22.07
N GLY A 205 -10.97 9.64 -22.34
CA GLY A 205 -10.03 10.76 -22.56
C GLY A 205 -9.37 11.27 -21.28
N GLU A 206 -8.33 12.08 -21.46
CA GLU A 206 -7.48 12.56 -20.35
C GLU A 206 -8.21 13.56 -19.44
N ASN A 207 -9.14 14.37 -19.99
CA ASN A 207 -9.95 15.30 -19.18
C ASN A 207 -10.82 14.55 -18.15
N ALA A 208 -11.48 13.47 -18.58
CA ALA A 208 -12.29 12.64 -17.69
C ALA A 208 -11.44 11.96 -16.61
N ARG A 209 -10.25 11.46 -16.95
CA ARG A 209 -9.29 10.88 -16.00
C ARG A 209 -8.81 11.91 -14.99
N ALA A 210 -8.40 13.11 -15.44
CA ALA A 210 -7.96 14.18 -14.56
C ALA A 210 -9.08 14.59 -13.57
N THR A 211 -10.32 14.76 -14.09
CA THR A 211 -11.49 15.05 -13.26
C THR A 211 -11.72 13.97 -12.21
N LEU A 212 -11.68 12.69 -12.62
CA LEU A 212 -11.89 11.54 -11.73
C LEU A 212 -10.82 11.46 -10.65
N ILE A 213 -9.54 11.67 -10.99
CA ILE A 213 -8.44 11.68 -10.01
C ILE A 213 -8.62 12.82 -9.01
N THR A 214 -9.01 14.02 -9.47
CA THR A 214 -9.24 15.18 -8.60
C THR A 214 -10.41 14.93 -7.63
N LEU A 215 -11.55 14.48 -8.13
CA LEU A 215 -12.70 14.16 -7.28
C LEU A 215 -12.43 12.95 -6.35
N GLY A 216 -11.61 12.01 -6.81
CA GLY A 216 -11.13 10.91 -5.98
C GLY A 216 -10.26 11.37 -4.82
N LEU A 217 -9.39 12.36 -5.04
CA LEU A 217 -8.62 12.99 -3.97
C LEU A 217 -9.54 13.70 -2.95
N GLU A 218 -10.62 14.33 -3.41
CA GLU A 218 -11.61 14.90 -2.49
C GLU A 218 -12.32 13.82 -1.66
N GLU A 219 -12.64 12.65 -2.23
CA GLU A 219 -13.15 11.51 -1.47
C GLU A 219 -12.13 11.04 -0.43
N GLU A 220 -10.86 10.91 -0.83
CA GLU A 220 -9.76 10.53 0.05
C GLU A 220 -9.64 11.47 1.25
N ILE A 221 -9.71 12.79 1.03
CA ILE A 221 -9.67 13.82 2.08
C ILE A 221 -10.87 13.67 3.01
N ARG A 222 -12.11 13.58 2.46
CA ARG A 222 -13.33 13.44 3.28
C ARG A 222 -13.28 12.19 4.16
N PHE A 223 -12.89 11.06 3.57
CA PHE A 223 -12.78 9.79 4.29
C PHE A 223 -11.69 9.85 5.37
N GLY A 224 -10.53 10.39 5.04
CA GLY A 224 -9.44 10.52 6.00
C GLY A 224 -9.77 11.44 7.16
N VAL A 225 -10.37 12.59 6.89
CA VAL A 225 -10.82 13.53 7.94
C VAL A 225 -11.85 12.87 8.87
N ALA A 226 -12.80 12.11 8.32
CA ALA A 226 -13.77 11.37 9.13
C ALA A 226 -13.11 10.27 10.00
N LYS A 227 -11.93 9.78 9.62
CA LYS A 227 -11.08 8.87 10.40
C LYS A 227 -10.12 9.60 11.36
N GLY A 228 -10.16 10.94 11.41
CA GLY A 228 -9.31 11.76 12.28
C GLY A 228 -7.95 12.13 11.69
N ALA A 229 -7.76 11.97 10.38
CA ALA A 229 -6.54 12.39 9.68
C ALA A 229 -6.50 13.90 9.44
N GLN A 230 -5.30 14.43 9.22
CA GLN A 230 -5.06 15.82 8.88
C GLN A 230 -5.26 16.03 7.36
N PRO A 231 -6.08 17.02 6.92
CA PRO A 231 -6.30 17.28 5.49
C PRO A 231 -5.02 17.54 4.70
N ALA A 232 -4.03 18.18 5.31
CA ALA A 232 -2.76 18.51 4.69
C ALA A 232 -1.95 17.27 4.27
N THR A 233 -2.11 16.14 4.96
CA THR A 233 -1.43 14.87 4.64
C THR A 233 -1.76 14.41 3.22
N PHE A 234 -3.00 14.62 2.78
CA PHE A 234 -3.46 14.17 1.46
C PHE A 234 -2.95 15.03 0.30
N LEU A 235 -2.50 16.25 0.55
CA LEU A 235 -1.85 17.10 -0.46
C LEU A 235 -0.36 16.82 -0.60
N GLY A 236 0.18 15.94 0.26
CA GLY A 236 1.58 15.54 0.28
C GLY A 236 1.86 14.22 -0.46
N LEU A 237 3.04 13.64 -0.12
CA LEU A 237 3.53 12.41 -0.75
C LEU A 237 2.64 11.19 -0.46
N ALA A 238 2.06 11.08 0.75
CA ALA A 238 1.24 9.94 1.14
C ALA A 238 -0.16 9.94 0.50
N GLY A 239 -0.68 11.10 0.08
CA GLY A 239 -1.94 11.26 -0.67
C GLY A 239 -1.67 11.52 -2.15
N LEU A 240 -1.68 12.79 -2.57
CA LEU A 240 -1.57 13.21 -3.96
C LEU A 240 -0.36 12.59 -4.69
N GLY A 241 0.81 12.54 -4.04
CA GLY A 241 2.01 11.99 -4.67
C GLY A 241 1.87 10.52 -5.05
N ASP A 242 1.40 9.67 -4.12
CA ASP A 242 1.18 8.24 -4.36
C ASP A 242 0.00 7.98 -5.31
N LEU A 243 -1.04 8.80 -5.22
CA LEU A 243 -2.18 8.76 -6.12
C LEU A 243 -1.77 9.07 -7.56
N MET A 244 -1.04 10.19 -7.79
CA MET A 244 -0.58 10.58 -9.11
C MET A 244 0.33 9.53 -9.76
N LEU A 245 1.28 8.96 -9.00
CA LEU A 245 2.13 7.88 -9.49
C LEU A 245 1.29 6.67 -9.91
N THR A 246 0.37 6.25 -9.03
CA THR A 246 -0.37 5.00 -9.20
C THR A 246 -1.42 5.10 -10.29
N ALA A 247 -2.23 6.18 -10.30
CA ALA A 247 -3.35 6.35 -11.23
C ALA A 247 -2.92 6.63 -12.69
N ASN A 248 -1.69 7.10 -12.91
CA ASN A 248 -1.18 7.43 -14.25
C ASN A 248 -0.22 6.38 -14.83
N SER A 249 0.06 5.29 -14.13
CA SER A 249 1.00 4.27 -14.58
C SER A 249 0.35 2.92 -14.80
N LEU A 250 0.57 2.32 -15.97
CA LEU A 250 0.18 0.93 -16.25
C LEU A 250 1.05 -0.10 -15.48
N ALA A 251 2.19 0.30 -14.93
CA ALA A 251 2.96 -0.51 -13.99
C ALA A 251 2.20 -0.71 -12.66
N SER A 252 1.20 0.13 -12.37
CA SER A 252 0.28 -0.06 -11.27
C SER A 252 -0.66 -1.23 -11.53
N ARG A 253 -0.67 -2.21 -10.63
CA ARG A 253 -1.60 -3.36 -10.67
C ARG A 253 -3.07 -2.93 -10.60
N ASN A 254 -3.36 -1.84 -9.88
CA ASN A 254 -4.72 -1.33 -9.74
C ASN A 254 -5.17 -0.62 -11.01
N THR A 255 -4.33 0.24 -11.59
CA THR A 255 -4.62 0.92 -12.86
C THR A 255 -4.77 -0.09 -14.00
N SER A 256 -3.86 -1.07 -14.12
CA SER A 256 -3.96 -2.11 -15.15
C SER A 256 -5.17 -3.04 -14.94
N LEU A 257 -5.62 -3.27 -13.69
CA LEU A 257 -6.90 -3.93 -13.43
C LEU A 257 -8.05 -3.08 -13.98
N GLY A 258 -8.08 -1.79 -13.64
CA GLY A 258 -9.12 -0.88 -14.12
C GLY A 258 -9.19 -0.82 -15.65
N VAL A 259 -8.05 -0.78 -16.33
CA VAL A 259 -8.01 -0.80 -17.80
C VAL A 259 -8.67 -2.06 -18.36
N ALA A 260 -8.31 -3.24 -17.84
CA ALA A 260 -8.91 -4.50 -18.27
C ALA A 260 -10.44 -4.55 -18.06
N LEU A 261 -10.91 -4.04 -16.91
CA LEU A 261 -12.35 -3.92 -16.63
C LEU A 261 -13.04 -2.93 -17.58
N GLY A 262 -12.39 -1.79 -17.86
CA GLY A 262 -12.84 -0.79 -18.82
C GLY A 262 -12.94 -1.35 -20.24
N GLU A 263 -12.07 -2.25 -20.62
CA GLU A 263 -12.11 -3.00 -21.90
C GLU A 263 -13.19 -4.10 -21.94
N GLY A 264 -13.93 -4.30 -20.85
CA GLY A 264 -15.04 -5.26 -20.77
C GLY A 264 -14.64 -6.63 -20.26
N ARG A 265 -13.43 -6.82 -19.72
CA ARG A 265 -13.01 -8.08 -19.10
C ARG A 265 -13.69 -8.25 -17.74
N ARG A 266 -13.98 -9.47 -17.35
CA ARG A 266 -14.61 -9.79 -16.05
C ARG A 266 -13.55 -9.81 -14.94
N LEU A 267 -13.91 -9.30 -13.76
CA LEU A 267 -13.01 -9.25 -12.60
C LEU A 267 -12.40 -10.62 -12.21
N PRO A 268 -13.18 -11.73 -12.11
CA PRO A 268 -12.61 -13.04 -11.77
C PRO A 268 -11.54 -13.51 -12.77
N ASP A 269 -11.77 -13.29 -14.07
CA ASP A 269 -10.87 -13.73 -15.13
C ASP A 269 -9.54 -12.96 -15.05
N VAL A 270 -9.61 -11.64 -14.84
CA VAL A 270 -8.41 -10.79 -14.71
C VAL A 270 -7.62 -11.14 -13.44
N LEU A 271 -8.31 -11.43 -12.33
CA LEU A 271 -7.63 -11.80 -11.07
C LEU A 271 -6.98 -13.18 -11.15
N ALA A 272 -7.59 -14.14 -11.85
CA ALA A 272 -7.05 -15.50 -12.01
C ALA A 272 -5.71 -15.53 -12.78
N GLU A 273 -5.48 -14.59 -13.69
CA GLU A 273 -4.23 -14.47 -14.46
C GLU A 273 -3.09 -13.83 -13.66
N ARG A 274 -3.40 -13.20 -12.50
CA ARG A 274 -2.43 -12.42 -11.73
C ARG A 274 -1.82 -13.22 -10.60
N ARG A 275 -0.51 -13.36 -10.60
CA ARG A 275 0.23 -13.97 -9.48
C ARG A 275 0.33 -13.07 -8.26
N GLN A 276 0.33 -11.76 -8.46
CA GLN A 276 0.48 -10.77 -7.38
C GLN A 276 -0.88 -10.18 -6.98
N VAL A 277 -1.05 -9.95 -5.69
CA VAL A 277 -2.27 -9.37 -5.12
C VAL A 277 -2.53 -7.97 -5.68
N THR A 278 -3.77 -7.71 -6.10
CA THR A 278 -4.25 -6.37 -6.47
C THR A 278 -5.07 -5.82 -5.30
N GLU A 279 -4.39 -5.12 -4.39
CA GLU A 279 -4.96 -4.67 -3.11
C GLU A 279 -6.25 -3.85 -3.25
N GLY A 280 -6.32 -3.01 -4.28
CA GLY A 280 -7.50 -2.17 -4.51
C GLY A 280 -8.78 -2.99 -4.71
N ALA A 281 -8.71 -4.12 -5.43
CA ALA A 281 -9.88 -4.98 -5.65
C ALA A 281 -10.51 -5.48 -4.34
N PHE A 282 -9.68 -5.73 -3.33
CA PHE A 282 -10.11 -6.17 -2.00
C PHE A 282 -10.44 -5.01 -1.06
N SER A 283 -9.91 -3.82 -1.33
CA SER A 283 -10.11 -2.64 -0.47
C SER A 283 -11.40 -1.89 -0.75
N VAL A 284 -11.94 -1.95 -1.98
CA VAL A 284 -13.13 -1.18 -2.39
C VAL A 284 -14.32 -1.45 -1.48
N GLU A 285 -14.63 -2.73 -1.22
CA GLU A 285 -15.74 -3.14 -0.34
C GLU A 285 -15.58 -2.58 1.08
N GLY A 286 -14.39 -2.77 1.68
CA GLY A 286 -14.10 -2.33 3.03
C GLY A 286 -14.16 -0.81 3.18
N VAL A 287 -13.61 -0.06 2.21
CA VAL A 287 -13.67 1.41 2.19
C VAL A 287 -15.13 1.88 2.04
N ALA A 288 -15.90 1.29 1.12
CA ALA A 288 -17.30 1.65 0.93
C ALA A 288 -18.15 1.36 2.17
N ALA A 289 -17.91 0.23 2.84
CA ALA A 289 -18.60 -0.14 4.07
C ALA A 289 -18.25 0.80 5.23
N LEU A 290 -16.97 1.08 5.42
CA LEU A 290 -16.51 1.99 6.48
C LEU A 290 -16.99 3.43 6.22
N ALA A 291 -16.95 3.92 4.97
CA ALA A 291 -17.47 5.24 4.61
C ALA A 291 -18.97 5.36 4.94
N ARG A 292 -19.77 4.32 4.64
CA ARG A 292 -21.20 4.29 5.02
C ARG A 292 -21.40 4.39 6.53
N SER A 293 -20.60 3.66 7.32
CA SER A 293 -20.71 3.69 8.79
C SER A 293 -20.30 5.04 9.39
N LEU A 294 -19.41 5.76 8.72
CA LEU A 294 -18.95 7.10 9.10
C LEU A 294 -19.85 8.23 8.53
N GLY A 295 -20.86 7.91 7.71
CA GLY A 295 -21.71 8.89 7.06
C GLY A 295 -20.99 9.74 5.99
N VAL A 296 -19.92 9.22 5.38
CA VAL A 296 -19.13 9.93 4.37
C VAL A 296 -19.64 9.60 2.97
N ASP A 297 -19.97 10.64 2.17
CA ASP A 297 -20.34 10.47 0.77
C ASP A 297 -19.10 10.26 -0.11
N MET A 298 -19.04 9.09 -0.74
CA MET A 298 -17.93 8.65 -1.60
C MET A 298 -18.49 8.07 -2.91
N PRO A 299 -18.96 8.91 -3.83
CA PRO A 299 -19.63 8.46 -5.04
C PRO A 299 -18.77 7.60 -5.98
N ILE A 300 -17.49 7.89 -6.16
CA ILE A 300 -16.57 7.07 -6.99
C ILE A 300 -16.36 5.69 -6.35
N THR A 301 -16.04 5.67 -5.06
CA THR A 301 -15.83 4.42 -4.31
C THR A 301 -17.08 3.57 -4.33
N ARG A 302 -18.27 4.18 -4.15
CA ARG A 302 -19.57 3.46 -4.18
C ARG A 302 -19.88 2.89 -5.57
N ALA A 303 -19.62 3.62 -6.64
CA ALA A 303 -19.80 3.13 -8.01
C ALA A 303 -18.86 1.94 -8.29
N LEU A 304 -17.61 2.01 -7.84
CA LEU A 304 -16.67 0.89 -7.92
C LEU A 304 -17.16 -0.32 -7.12
N ASP A 305 -17.67 -0.14 -5.90
CA ASP A 305 -18.22 -1.21 -5.07
C ASP A 305 -19.38 -1.90 -5.76
N ALA A 306 -20.31 -1.11 -6.36
CA ALA A 306 -21.42 -1.62 -7.11
C ALA A 306 -21.00 -2.52 -8.30
N VAL A 307 -19.96 -2.11 -9.03
CA VAL A 307 -19.45 -2.87 -10.18
C VAL A 307 -18.65 -4.10 -9.74
N LEU A 308 -17.71 -3.95 -8.79
CA LEU A 308 -16.78 -5.03 -8.44
C LEU A 308 -17.40 -6.10 -7.55
N ASN A 309 -18.31 -5.72 -6.66
CA ASN A 309 -18.83 -6.60 -5.61
C ASN A 309 -20.33 -6.92 -5.73
N HIS A 310 -21.09 -6.09 -6.46
CA HIS A 310 -22.56 -6.25 -6.56
C HIS A 310 -23.07 -6.51 -7.99
N GLY A 311 -22.17 -6.67 -8.97
CA GLY A 311 -22.50 -7.06 -10.34
C GLY A 311 -23.26 -5.99 -11.14
N CYS A 312 -23.21 -4.73 -10.72
CA CYS A 312 -23.82 -3.64 -11.49
C CYS A 312 -23.09 -3.41 -12.80
N GLU A 313 -23.82 -3.05 -13.83
CA GLU A 313 -23.25 -2.74 -15.14
C GLU A 313 -22.40 -1.48 -15.08
N LEU A 314 -21.17 -1.56 -15.60
CA LEU A 314 -20.17 -0.50 -15.54
C LEU A 314 -20.66 0.80 -16.18
N ASP A 315 -21.27 0.72 -17.37
CA ASP A 315 -21.72 1.92 -18.10
C ASP A 315 -22.88 2.62 -17.39
N THR A 316 -23.72 1.85 -16.67
CA THR A 316 -24.77 2.40 -15.82
C THR A 316 -24.18 3.21 -14.66
N GLU A 317 -23.16 2.68 -14.00
CA GLU A 317 -22.52 3.38 -12.88
C GLU A 317 -21.71 4.60 -13.34
N ILE A 318 -21.05 4.54 -14.49
CA ILE A 318 -20.41 5.70 -15.12
C ILE A 318 -21.44 6.79 -15.38
N ALA A 319 -22.58 6.47 -16.01
CA ALA A 319 -23.65 7.43 -16.30
C ALA A 319 -24.22 8.07 -15.01
N ARG A 320 -24.44 7.27 -13.96
CA ARG A 320 -24.90 7.78 -12.65
C ARG A 320 -23.90 8.72 -12.01
N TRP A 321 -22.61 8.41 -12.10
CA TRP A 321 -21.56 9.26 -11.56
C TRP A 321 -21.46 10.58 -12.34
N MET A 322 -21.50 10.53 -13.68
CA MET A 322 -21.47 11.71 -14.52
C MET A 322 -22.66 12.66 -14.30
N ALA A 323 -23.86 12.10 -14.06
CA ALA A 323 -25.05 12.90 -13.76
C ALA A 323 -24.97 13.66 -12.40
N ARG A 324 -24.05 13.31 -11.52
CA ARG A 324 -23.83 13.96 -10.22
C ARG A 324 -22.78 15.06 -10.26
N VAL A 325 -22.02 15.16 -11.34
CA VAL A 325 -21.05 16.26 -11.52
C VAL A 325 -21.87 17.56 -11.67
N PRO A 326 -21.70 18.56 -10.78
CA PRO A 326 -22.45 19.81 -10.89
C PRO A 326 -22.27 20.45 -12.25
N GLY A 327 -23.36 20.71 -12.97
CA GLY A 327 -23.37 21.27 -14.31
C GLY A 327 -23.69 20.27 -15.43
N ALA A 328 -23.87 18.96 -15.15
CA ALA A 328 -24.25 17.96 -16.15
C ALA A 328 -25.79 17.84 -16.36
N ALA A 329 -26.59 18.59 -15.61
CA ALA A 329 -28.04 18.66 -15.77
C ALA A 329 -28.39 19.94 -16.56
N ALA A 330 -28.50 19.84 -17.89
CA ALA A 330 -29.22 20.75 -18.76
C ALA A 330 -30.04 19.92 -19.76
#